data_757d2f79a349ecc4200c23377d576e82
#
_entry.id   757d2f79a349ecc4200c23377d576e82
#
_cell.length_a   1.000
_cell.length_b   1.000
_cell.length_c   1.000
_cell.angle_alpha   90.00
_cell.angle_beta   90.00
_cell.angle_gamma   90.00
#
_symmetry.space_group_name_H-M   'P 1'
#
loop_
_entity.id
_entity.type
_entity.pdbx_description
1 polymer ?
#
loop_
_entity_poly.entity_id
_entity_poly.type
_entity_poly.pdbx_seq_one_letter_code
_entity_poly.pdbx_strand_id
1 'polypeptide(L)'
;MLAQVVFFKENGEFDAVKTNEVLGERLQNMENAVVPGFYGANPDGSIRTFSRGGSDITGSIVAKAVHADVYENWTDVSGFLIADPNIIPNPEKIETITYRELRELSYMGASVLHE
;
A
#
# COMPACT_ATOMS: atom_id res chain seq x y z
N MET A 1 16.52 11.75 10.95
CA MET A 1 15.51 12.56 10.22
C MET A 1 14.86 11.66 9.18
N LEU A 2 13.60 11.36 9.35
CA LEU A 2 12.84 10.56 8.38
C LEU A 2 12.73 11.38 7.10
N ALA A 3 13.47 10.98 6.09
CA ALA A 3 13.41 11.67 4.82
C ALA A 3 12.05 11.38 4.19
N GLN A 4 11.33 12.42 3.88
CA GLN A 4 10.08 12.33 3.15
C GLN A 4 10.35 11.67 1.79
N VAL A 5 9.66 10.58 1.52
CA VAL A 5 9.83 9.79 0.28
C VAL A 5 8.52 9.62 -0.49
N VAL A 6 7.40 9.88 0.15
CA VAL A 6 6.07 9.90 -0.46
C VAL A 6 5.59 11.35 -0.54
N PHE A 7 5.13 11.76 -1.72
CA PHE A 7 4.76 13.14 -2.01
C PHE A 7 3.33 13.27 -2.52
N PHE A 8 2.70 14.40 -2.17
CA PHE A 8 1.40 14.81 -2.67
C PHE A 8 1.54 16.05 -3.56
N LYS A 9 0.61 16.22 -4.48
CA LYS A 9 0.46 17.42 -5.30
C LYS A 9 -0.26 18.52 -4.50
N GLU A 10 -0.28 19.76 -5.02
CA GLU A 10 -1.00 20.88 -4.41
C GLU A 10 -2.50 20.61 -4.24
N ASN A 11 -3.11 19.89 -5.17
CA ASN A 11 -4.52 19.48 -5.11
C ASN A 11 -4.80 18.35 -4.10
N GLY A 12 -3.78 17.82 -3.43
CA GLY A 12 -3.88 16.76 -2.44
C GLY A 12 -3.85 15.33 -3.01
N GLU A 13 -3.72 15.18 -4.32
CA GLU A 13 -3.53 13.89 -4.95
C GLU A 13 -2.10 13.37 -4.72
N PHE A 14 -1.96 12.04 -4.74
CA PHE A 14 -0.66 11.39 -4.69
C PHE A 14 0.18 11.73 -5.93
N ASP A 15 1.41 12.19 -5.71
CA ASP A 15 2.38 12.46 -6.77
C ASP A 15 3.21 11.21 -7.06
N ALA A 16 2.73 10.38 -7.97
CA ALA A 16 3.38 9.12 -8.33
C ALA A 16 4.74 9.32 -8.99
N VAL A 17 4.89 10.34 -9.84
CA VAL A 17 6.13 10.60 -10.57
C VAL A 17 7.25 10.99 -9.61
N LYS A 18 7.03 12.02 -8.82
CA LYS A 18 8.01 12.51 -7.84
C LYS A 18 8.34 11.45 -6.80
N THR A 19 7.33 10.74 -6.30
CA THR A 19 7.52 9.68 -5.30
C THR A 19 8.37 8.56 -5.86
N ASN A 20 8.07 8.04 -7.05
CA ASN A 20 8.83 6.95 -7.67
C ASN A 20 10.29 7.34 -7.93
N GLU A 21 10.55 8.56 -8.40
CA GLU A 21 11.90 9.06 -8.61
C GLU A 21 12.70 9.12 -7.31
N VAL A 22 12.19 9.81 -6.30
CA VAL A 22 12.89 10.01 -5.01
C VAL A 22 13.07 8.69 -4.27
N LEU A 23 12.04 7.87 -4.22
CA LEU A 23 12.09 6.58 -3.53
C LEU A 23 13.03 5.61 -4.24
N GLY A 24 12.96 5.54 -5.57
CA GLY A 24 13.83 4.72 -6.39
C GLY A 24 15.29 5.08 -6.22
N GLU A 25 15.65 6.36 -6.28
CA GLU A 25 17.03 6.82 -6.07
C GLU A 25 17.56 6.50 -4.68
N ARG A 26 16.74 6.69 -3.64
CA ARG A 26 17.15 6.45 -2.27
C ARG A 26 17.33 4.98 -1.92
N LEU A 27 16.48 4.12 -2.44
CA LEU A 27 16.46 2.70 -2.08
C LEU A 27 17.33 1.85 -3.00
N GLN A 28 17.68 2.32 -4.19
CA GLN A 28 18.38 1.50 -5.19
C GLN A 28 19.76 0.98 -4.73
N ASN A 29 20.43 1.69 -3.81
CA ASN A 29 21.74 1.32 -3.28
C ASN A 29 21.69 0.81 -1.83
N MET A 30 20.50 0.59 -1.29
CA MET A 30 20.30 0.07 0.05
C MET A 30 20.06 -1.44 0.00
N GLU A 31 20.79 -2.19 0.80
CA GLU A 31 20.57 -3.63 0.94
C GLU A 31 19.29 -3.90 1.73
N ASN A 32 19.09 -3.16 2.82
CA ASN A 32 17.89 -3.23 3.66
C ASN A 32 17.44 -1.82 4.06
N ALA A 33 16.14 -1.60 4.10
CA ALA A 33 15.57 -0.33 4.54
C ALA A 33 14.25 -0.54 5.30
N VAL A 34 13.98 0.35 6.24
CA VAL A 34 12.68 0.47 6.90
C VAL A 34 12.04 1.78 6.44
N VAL A 35 10.88 1.69 5.83
CA VAL A 35 10.11 2.84 5.34
C VAL A 35 8.84 2.95 6.19
N PRO A 36 8.69 4.01 7.00
CA PRO A 36 7.46 4.21 7.72
C PRO A 36 6.32 4.57 6.76
N GLY A 37 5.18 3.92 6.95
CA GLY A 37 4.01 4.11 6.11
C GLY A 37 3.02 5.13 6.65
N PHE A 38 1.88 5.27 5.97
CA PHE A 38 0.71 6.04 6.38
C PHE A 38 0.78 7.55 6.13
N TYR A 39 1.92 8.11 5.76
CA TYR A 39 2.04 9.56 5.53
C TYR A 39 2.94 9.90 4.34
N GLY A 40 2.85 11.14 3.90
CA GLY A 40 3.70 11.75 2.90
C GLY A 40 3.82 13.25 3.12
N ALA A 41 4.46 13.96 2.21
CA ALA A 41 4.68 15.38 2.25
C ALA A 41 3.85 16.13 1.22
N ASN A 42 3.23 17.21 1.65
CA ASN A 42 2.69 18.23 0.76
C ASN A 42 3.83 19.05 0.10
N PRO A 43 3.56 19.82 -0.97
CA PRO A 43 4.57 20.65 -1.62
C PRO A 43 5.24 21.68 -0.69
N ASP A 44 4.53 22.16 0.32
CA ASP A 44 5.04 23.09 1.36
C ASP A 44 5.90 22.40 2.44
N GLY A 45 6.06 21.08 2.35
CA GLY A 45 6.81 20.27 3.32
C GLY A 45 6.01 19.81 4.54
N SER A 46 4.76 20.22 4.68
CA SER A 46 3.89 19.74 5.75
C SER A 46 3.54 18.27 5.58
N ILE A 47 3.30 17.58 6.69
CA ILE A 47 2.93 16.18 6.69
C ILE A 47 1.45 16.04 6.34
N ARG A 48 1.16 15.10 5.44
CA ARG A 48 -0.18 14.66 5.11
C ARG A 48 -0.29 13.15 5.33
N THR A 49 -1.28 12.72 6.07
CA THR A 49 -1.57 11.30 6.25
C THR A 49 -2.50 10.79 5.15
N PHE A 50 -2.33 9.52 4.79
CA PHE A 50 -3.35 8.81 4.02
C PHE A 50 -4.61 8.62 4.88
N SER A 51 -5.72 8.40 4.23
CA SER A 51 -6.91 7.88 4.89
C SER A 51 -6.64 6.46 5.42
N ARG A 52 -7.62 5.81 5.99
CA ARG A 52 -7.51 4.44 6.51
C ARG A 52 -6.85 3.51 5.47
N GLY A 53 -5.96 2.62 5.92
CA GLY A 53 -5.25 1.67 5.05
C GLY A 53 -3.97 2.23 4.40
N GLY A 54 -3.53 3.41 4.79
CA GLY A 54 -2.36 4.06 4.18
C GLY A 54 -1.03 3.32 4.30
N SER A 55 -0.88 2.38 5.22
CA SER A 55 0.31 1.52 5.31
C SER A 55 0.37 0.52 4.14
N ASP A 56 -0.75 -0.07 3.74
CA ASP A 56 -0.83 -0.96 2.58
C ASP A 56 -0.54 -0.20 1.29
N ILE A 57 -1.07 1.01 1.16
CA ILE A 57 -0.78 1.91 0.05
C ILE A 57 0.71 2.23 -0.01
N THR A 58 1.33 2.56 1.12
CA THR A 58 2.77 2.83 1.19
C THR A 58 3.59 1.63 0.75
N GLY A 59 3.26 0.42 1.21
CA GLY A 59 3.92 -0.81 0.78
C GLY A 59 3.86 -1.03 -0.73
N SER A 60 2.70 -0.82 -1.33
CA SER A 60 2.52 -0.92 -2.79
C SER A 60 3.33 0.13 -3.56
N ILE A 61 3.40 1.36 -3.05
CA ILE A 61 4.21 2.43 -3.63
C ILE A 61 5.70 2.07 -3.60
N VAL A 62 6.19 1.57 -2.45
CA VAL A 62 7.58 1.13 -2.31
C VAL A 62 7.90 -0.01 -3.25
N ALA A 63 7.06 -1.04 -3.28
CA ALA A 63 7.25 -2.19 -4.16
C ALA A 63 7.37 -1.78 -5.64
N LYS A 64 6.55 -0.85 -6.09
CA LYS A 64 6.62 -0.28 -7.44
C LYS A 64 7.92 0.50 -7.67
N ALA A 65 8.30 1.36 -6.74
CA ALA A 65 9.45 2.24 -6.89
C ALA A 65 10.79 1.47 -6.97
N VAL A 66 10.90 0.35 -6.26
CA VAL A 66 12.09 -0.50 -6.27
C VAL A 66 12.03 -1.65 -7.28
N HIS A 67 10.97 -1.73 -8.07
CA HIS A 67 10.72 -2.84 -9.00
C HIS A 67 10.81 -4.21 -8.32
N ALA A 68 10.13 -4.34 -7.18
CA ALA A 68 10.15 -5.57 -6.38
C ALA A 68 9.58 -6.75 -7.18
N ASP A 69 10.25 -7.89 -7.11
CA ASP A 69 9.77 -9.15 -7.70
C ASP A 69 8.59 -9.71 -6.91
N VAL A 70 8.60 -9.52 -5.60
CA VAL A 70 7.55 -9.97 -4.67
C VAL A 70 7.27 -8.90 -3.64
N TYR A 71 6.01 -8.66 -3.35
CA TYR A 71 5.52 -7.86 -2.24
C TYR A 71 4.73 -8.75 -1.28
N GLU A 72 5.22 -8.89 -0.05
CA GLU A 72 4.53 -9.64 1.00
C GLU A 72 3.83 -8.67 1.96
N ASN A 73 2.52 -8.80 2.11
CA ASN A 73 1.73 -8.03 3.06
C ASN A 73 1.43 -8.87 4.30
N TRP A 74 2.13 -8.59 5.37
CA TRP A 74 1.94 -9.27 6.66
C TRP A 74 0.87 -8.55 7.47
N THR A 75 -0.22 -9.25 7.74
CA THR A 75 -1.40 -8.70 8.41
C THR A 75 -1.92 -9.70 9.46
N ASP A 76 -2.85 -9.26 10.30
CA ASP A 76 -3.50 -10.07 11.33
C ASP A 76 -4.62 -10.98 10.80
N VAL A 77 -4.94 -10.89 9.51
CA VAL A 77 -5.89 -11.77 8.83
C VAL A 77 -5.17 -12.76 7.91
N SER A 78 -5.75 -13.94 7.72
CA SER A 78 -5.11 -15.04 6.98
C SER A 78 -5.28 -14.96 5.46
N GLY A 79 -5.51 -13.78 4.90
CA GLY A 79 -5.72 -13.55 3.47
C GLY A 79 -7.18 -13.28 3.12
N PHE A 80 -7.50 -13.39 1.83
CA PHE A 80 -8.86 -13.19 1.35
C PHE A 80 -9.72 -14.42 1.59
N LEU A 81 -10.95 -14.19 2.02
CA LEU A 81 -11.96 -15.22 2.27
C LEU A 81 -13.04 -15.16 1.19
N ILE A 82 -13.62 -16.31 0.84
CA ILE A 82 -14.73 -16.38 -0.14
C ILE A 82 -16.05 -15.85 0.40
N ALA A 83 -16.14 -15.65 1.72
CA ALA A 83 -17.33 -15.13 2.38
C ALA A 83 -16.98 -14.38 3.66
N ASP A 84 -17.90 -13.51 4.13
CA ASP A 84 -17.75 -12.81 5.39
C ASP A 84 -17.81 -13.82 6.57
N PRO A 85 -16.74 -13.90 7.41
CA PRO A 85 -16.70 -14.82 8.55
C PRO A 85 -17.73 -14.50 9.65
N ASN A 86 -18.29 -13.29 9.66
CA ASN A 86 -19.41 -12.93 10.57
C ASN A 86 -20.74 -13.54 10.15
N ILE A 87 -20.87 -13.90 8.88
CA ILE A 87 -22.09 -14.48 8.30
C ILE A 87 -21.95 -15.99 8.12
N ILE A 88 -20.81 -16.43 7.57
CA ILE A 88 -20.52 -17.85 7.31
C ILE A 88 -19.35 -18.29 8.18
N PRO A 89 -19.53 -19.20 9.14
CA PRO A 89 -18.43 -19.70 9.96
C PRO A 89 -17.40 -20.46 9.11
N ASN A 90 -16.11 -20.19 9.37
CA ASN A 90 -14.95 -20.82 8.70
C ASN A 90 -15.03 -20.81 7.17
N PRO A 91 -15.11 -19.61 6.51
CA PRO A 91 -15.08 -19.53 5.07
C PRO A 91 -13.72 -19.98 4.52
N GLU A 92 -13.72 -20.56 3.34
CA GLU A 92 -12.48 -20.96 2.67
C GLU A 92 -11.62 -19.76 2.30
N LYS A 93 -10.30 -19.96 2.32
CA LYS A 93 -9.32 -18.96 1.92
C LYS A 93 -9.11 -19.00 0.41
N ILE A 94 -8.89 -17.83 -0.17
CA ILE A 94 -8.48 -17.69 -1.55
C ILE A 94 -6.96 -17.81 -1.61
N GLU A 95 -6.43 -18.83 -2.27
CA GLU A 95 -5.00 -19.09 -2.37
C GLU A 95 -4.33 -18.21 -3.43
N THR A 96 -5.00 -17.97 -4.55
CA THR A 96 -4.49 -17.16 -5.66
C THR A 96 -5.60 -16.30 -6.22
N ILE A 97 -5.32 -15.03 -6.44
CA ILE A 97 -6.26 -14.05 -6.97
C ILE A 97 -5.56 -13.12 -7.97
N THR A 98 -6.24 -12.79 -9.04
CA THR A 98 -5.76 -11.78 -9.99
C THR A 98 -6.09 -10.36 -9.51
N TYR A 99 -5.38 -9.35 -10.00
CA TYR A 99 -5.70 -7.94 -9.70
C TYR A 99 -7.12 -7.54 -10.08
N ARG A 100 -7.68 -8.13 -11.12
CA ARG A 100 -9.06 -7.89 -11.53
C ARG A 100 -10.04 -8.44 -10.50
N GLU A 101 -9.85 -9.66 -10.06
CA GLU A 101 -10.68 -10.30 -9.03
C GLU A 101 -10.55 -9.58 -7.69
N LEU A 102 -9.32 -9.15 -7.32
CA LEU A 102 -9.07 -8.36 -6.12
C LEU A 102 -9.86 -7.05 -6.13
N ARG A 103 -9.86 -6.34 -7.25
CA ARG A 103 -10.64 -5.11 -7.43
C ARG A 103 -12.14 -5.34 -7.29
N GLU A 104 -12.67 -6.42 -7.87
CA GLU A 104 -14.07 -6.80 -7.72
C GLU A 104 -14.43 -7.10 -6.24
N LEU A 105 -13.56 -7.81 -5.53
CA LEU A 105 -13.75 -8.07 -4.09
C LEU A 105 -13.73 -6.79 -3.26
N SER A 106 -12.85 -5.83 -3.57
CA SER A 106 -12.82 -4.52 -2.90
C SER A 106 -14.13 -3.77 -3.09
N TYR A 107 -14.69 -3.73 -4.30
CA TYR A 107 -16.01 -3.14 -4.56
C TYR A 107 -17.15 -3.84 -3.81
N MET A 108 -17.00 -5.12 -3.52
CA MET A 108 -17.97 -5.90 -2.73
C MET A 108 -17.76 -5.76 -1.21
N GLY A 109 -16.79 -4.95 -0.76
CA GLY A 109 -16.55 -4.65 0.66
C GLY A 109 -15.55 -5.57 1.37
N ALA A 110 -14.68 -6.27 0.63
CA ALA A 110 -13.58 -7.01 1.24
C ALA A 110 -12.62 -6.05 1.98
N SER A 111 -12.24 -6.37 3.21
CA SER A 111 -11.54 -5.47 4.12
C SER A 111 -10.05 -5.79 4.34
N VAL A 112 -9.45 -6.66 3.54
CA VAL A 112 -8.04 -7.07 3.70
C VAL A 112 -7.08 -5.99 3.19
N LEU A 113 -7.41 -5.37 2.08
CA LEU A 113 -6.71 -4.19 1.55
C LEU A 113 -7.69 -3.03 1.47
N HIS A 114 -7.23 -1.84 1.83
CA HIS A 114 -8.00 -0.62 1.66
C HIS A 114 -7.71 0.03 0.29
N GLU A 115 -8.73 0.61 -0.30
CA GLU A 115 -8.62 1.38 -1.55
C GLU A 115 -7.78 2.63 -1.40
#